data_0d46f070dd143edc847f07492c53891d
#
_entry.id   0d46f070dd143edc847f07492c53891d
#
_cell.length_a   1.000
_cell.length_b   1.000
_cell.length_c   1.000
_cell.angle_alpha   90.00
_cell.angle_beta   90.00
_cell.angle_gamma   90.00
#
_symmetry.space_group_name_H-M   'P 1'
#
loop_
_entity.id
_entity.type
_entity.pdbx_description
1 polymer ?
#
loop_
_entity_poly.entity_id
_entity_poly.type
_entity_poly.pdbx_seq_one_letter_code
_entity_poly.pdbx_strand_id
1 'polypeptide(L)'
;MEERICDDSDSDNSEDGTPEEIQLFYDEWDKSQVLKFLLFLLVLLLLHDSKLILPRHVQGFEIDFSKLNFCFDWKPLDLDDSTMVDEPETNRDFIAMLSNRALTKHNLDNGTSLELGKVLRANFHPSAGITFYISFQVNDPSDANCQTKPYRAMVRYLAGDIEVSSCKPKPSS
;
A
#
# COMPACT_ATOMS: atom_id res chain seq x y z
N MET A 1 -9.94 -37.69 62.11
CA MET A 1 -9.25 -37.29 60.86
C MET A 1 -10.32 -37.24 59.78
N GLU A 2 -10.95 -36.05 59.62
CA GLU A 2 -12.07 -35.87 58.68
C GLU A 2 -11.51 -35.21 57.42
N GLU A 3 -11.57 -35.93 56.30
CA GLU A 3 -11.30 -35.40 54.98
C GLU A 3 -12.52 -34.57 54.50
N ARG A 4 -12.31 -33.26 54.30
CA ARG A 4 -13.25 -32.40 53.62
C ARG A 4 -13.04 -32.51 52.11
N ILE A 5 -14.03 -33.10 51.46
CA ILE A 5 -14.16 -33.05 50.02
C ILE A 5 -14.62 -31.66 49.67
N CYS A 6 -13.82 -30.92 48.91
CA CYS A 6 -14.22 -29.67 48.23
C CYS A 6 -14.98 -30.06 46.96
N ASP A 7 -16.24 -29.68 46.95
CA ASP A 7 -17.11 -29.78 45.80
C ASP A 7 -16.92 -28.54 44.94
N ASP A 8 -16.07 -28.62 43.92
CA ASP A 8 -15.88 -27.56 42.91
C ASP A 8 -16.98 -27.74 41.86
N SER A 9 -18.13 -27.11 42.09
CA SER A 9 -19.13 -26.91 41.06
C SER A 9 -18.75 -25.71 40.19
N ASP A 10 -17.93 -25.95 39.18
CA ASP A 10 -17.73 -25.03 38.05
C ASP A 10 -19.06 -24.93 37.29
N SER A 11 -19.81 -23.87 37.57
CA SER A 11 -20.94 -23.51 36.72
C SER A 11 -20.36 -22.82 35.48
N ASP A 12 -20.14 -23.61 34.45
CA ASP A 12 -19.87 -23.16 33.09
C ASP A 12 -21.15 -22.46 32.56
N ASN A 13 -21.20 -21.15 32.81
CA ASN A 13 -22.20 -20.27 32.20
C ASN A 13 -21.70 -19.96 30.78
N SER A 14 -21.86 -20.90 29.87
CA SER A 14 -21.77 -20.64 28.44
C SER A 14 -22.97 -19.77 28.07
N GLU A 15 -22.73 -18.46 27.91
CA GLU A 15 -23.63 -17.50 27.26
C GLU A 15 -23.69 -17.78 25.75
N ASP A 16 -24.07 -19.01 25.38
CA ASP A 16 -24.45 -19.30 24.01
C ASP A 16 -25.87 -18.78 23.83
N GLY A 17 -25.99 -17.66 23.10
CA GLY A 17 -27.28 -17.05 22.77
C GLY A 17 -28.24 -18.07 22.17
N THR A 18 -29.52 -17.85 22.35
CA THR A 18 -30.54 -18.74 21.75
C THR A 18 -30.41 -18.75 20.22
N PRO A 19 -30.82 -19.85 19.54
CA PRO A 19 -30.77 -19.91 18.07
C PRO A 19 -31.48 -18.75 17.38
N GLU A 20 -32.51 -18.16 18.02
CA GLU A 20 -33.25 -17.00 17.54
C GLU A 20 -32.42 -15.71 17.64
N GLU A 21 -31.65 -15.50 18.73
CA GLU A 21 -30.78 -14.37 18.92
C GLU A 21 -29.58 -14.42 17.95
N ILE A 22 -29.02 -15.60 17.72
CA ILE A 22 -27.97 -15.83 16.75
C ILE A 22 -28.49 -15.53 15.33
N GLN A 23 -29.70 -15.95 14.97
CA GLN A 23 -30.28 -15.66 13.66
C GLN A 23 -30.53 -14.16 13.48
N LEU A 24 -31.05 -13.47 14.49
CA LEU A 24 -31.25 -12.03 14.48
C LEU A 24 -29.92 -11.27 14.29
N PHE A 25 -28.85 -11.75 14.92
CA PHE A 25 -27.52 -11.17 14.77
C PHE A 25 -27.02 -11.30 13.31
N TYR A 26 -27.19 -12.47 12.69
CA TYR A 26 -26.80 -12.67 11.29
C TYR A 26 -27.64 -11.83 10.32
N ASP A 27 -28.93 -11.71 10.57
CA ASP A 27 -29.83 -10.89 9.74
C ASP A 27 -29.47 -9.39 9.83
N GLU A 28 -29.10 -8.90 11.00
CA GLU A 28 -28.63 -7.53 11.19
C GLU A 28 -27.23 -7.32 10.58
N TRP A 29 -26.35 -8.32 10.71
CA TRP A 29 -25.03 -8.30 10.09
C TRP A 29 -25.12 -8.18 8.57
N ASP A 30 -25.94 -9.01 7.92
CA ASP A 30 -26.14 -9.00 6.48
C ASP A 30 -26.72 -7.66 6.00
N LYS A 31 -27.71 -7.11 6.70
CA LYS A 31 -28.24 -5.78 6.41
C LYS A 31 -27.17 -4.68 6.52
N SER A 32 -26.32 -4.77 7.53
CA SER A 32 -25.20 -3.84 7.73
C SER A 32 -24.18 -3.92 6.59
N GLN A 33 -23.86 -5.11 6.09
CA GLN A 33 -22.94 -5.31 4.97
C GLN A 33 -23.53 -4.76 3.66
N VAL A 34 -24.79 -5.04 3.38
CA VAL A 34 -25.51 -4.52 2.20
C VAL A 34 -25.55 -2.98 2.24
N LEU A 35 -25.82 -2.39 3.40
CA LEU A 35 -25.85 -0.93 3.56
C LEU A 35 -24.48 -0.31 3.32
N LYS A 36 -23.41 -0.91 3.87
CA LYS A 36 -22.02 -0.47 3.63
C LYS A 36 -21.64 -0.57 2.16
N PHE A 37 -22.05 -1.65 1.49
CA PHE A 37 -21.80 -1.85 0.07
C PHE A 37 -22.56 -0.82 -0.79
N LEU A 38 -23.82 -0.55 -0.48
CA LEU A 38 -24.63 0.48 -1.15
C LEU A 38 -24.07 1.88 -0.93
N LEU A 39 -23.63 2.18 0.31
CA LEU A 39 -22.98 3.45 0.61
C LEU A 39 -21.65 3.60 -0.14
N PHE A 40 -20.87 2.54 -0.24
CA PHE A 40 -19.64 2.50 -1.04
C PHE A 40 -19.92 2.73 -2.53
N LEU A 41 -20.95 2.08 -3.10
CA LEU A 41 -21.39 2.29 -4.47
C LEU A 41 -21.91 3.73 -4.69
N LEU A 42 -22.65 4.28 -3.73
CA LEU A 42 -23.15 5.66 -3.80
C LEU A 42 -21.98 6.65 -3.77
N VAL A 43 -20.99 6.44 -2.91
CA VAL A 43 -19.76 7.24 -2.85
C VAL A 43 -19.00 7.14 -4.18
N LEU A 44 -18.87 5.96 -4.76
CA LEU A 44 -18.26 5.77 -6.07
C LEU A 44 -19.03 6.50 -7.19
N LEU A 45 -20.37 6.47 -7.17
CA LEU A 45 -21.22 7.18 -8.11
C LEU A 45 -21.09 8.71 -7.97
N LEU A 46 -21.09 9.21 -6.74
CA LEU A 46 -20.90 10.64 -6.46
C LEU A 46 -19.49 11.12 -6.83
N LEU A 47 -18.47 10.27 -6.68
CA LEU A 47 -17.10 10.56 -7.10
C LEU A 47 -16.95 10.47 -8.64
N HIS A 48 -17.82 9.71 -9.31
CA HIS A 48 -17.79 9.60 -10.78
C HIS A 48 -18.20 10.90 -11.48
N ASP A 49 -19.08 11.69 -10.88
CA ASP A 49 -19.56 12.97 -11.42
C ASP A 49 -18.66 14.17 -11.04
N SER A 50 -17.77 14.01 -10.08
CA SER A 50 -16.81 15.05 -9.74
C SER A 50 -15.58 14.91 -10.66
N LYS A 51 -15.30 15.96 -11.44
CA LYS A 51 -14.13 16.13 -12.33
C LYS A 51 -12.77 16.07 -11.61
N LEU A 52 -12.73 15.47 -10.43
CA LEU A 52 -11.57 15.21 -9.58
C LEU A 52 -10.96 13.83 -9.78
N ILE A 53 -11.33 13.10 -10.86
CA ILE A 53 -10.63 11.89 -11.25
C ILE A 53 -9.33 12.30 -11.93
N LEU A 54 -8.31 12.58 -11.13
CA LEU A 54 -6.92 12.56 -11.61
C LEU A 54 -6.68 11.25 -12.35
N PRO A 55 -6.04 11.26 -13.52
CA PRO A 55 -5.75 10.02 -14.25
C PRO A 55 -5.02 9.04 -13.31
N ARG A 56 -5.56 7.84 -13.17
CA ARG A 56 -5.11 6.81 -12.21
C ARG A 56 -3.60 6.57 -12.15
N HIS A 57 -2.87 6.84 -13.24
CA HIS A 57 -1.42 6.64 -13.30
C HIS A 57 -0.58 7.85 -12.83
N VAL A 58 -1.22 8.98 -12.52
CA VAL A 58 -0.51 10.15 -11.92
C VAL A 58 -0.74 10.18 -10.41
N GLN A 59 -1.80 9.55 -9.94
CA GLN A 59 -2.35 9.71 -8.59
C GLN A 59 -1.40 9.31 -7.44
N GLY A 60 -0.49 8.34 -7.67
CA GLY A 60 0.39 7.86 -6.59
C GLY A 60 1.72 8.61 -6.47
N PHE A 61 2.22 9.18 -7.55
CA PHE A 61 3.59 9.72 -7.61
C PHE A 61 3.71 11.17 -7.15
N GLU A 62 2.70 11.99 -7.39
CA GLU A 62 2.74 13.45 -7.17
C GLU A 62 1.51 13.93 -6.37
N ILE A 63 1.23 13.25 -5.26
CA ILE A 63 0.16 13.66 -4.37
C ILE A 63 0.63 14.86 -3.56
N ASP A 64 -0.10 15.95 -3.61
CA ASP A 64 0.05 17.07 -2.70
C ASP A 64 -0.85 16.86 -1.49
N PHE A 65 -0.31 16.20 -0.48
CA PHE A 65 -1.04 15.85 0.74
C PHE A 65 -1.53 17.08 1.52
N SER A 66 -0.94 18.26 1.30
CA SER A 66 -1.35 19.49 1.97
C SER A 66 -2.70 20.02 1.46
N LYS A 67 -3.11 19.61 0.26
CA LYS A 67 -4.37 20.01 -0.38
C LYS A 67 -5.51 19.02 -0.21
N LEU A 68 -5.24 17.89 0.44
CA LEU A 68 -6.22 16.82 0.57
C LEU A 68 -6.74 16.75 2.00
N ASN A 69 -8.05 16.90 2.16
CA ASN A 69 -8.72 16.70 3.45
C ASN A 69 -8.83 15.21 3.82
N PHE A 70 -8.71 14.31 2.83
CA PHE A 70 -8.77 12.87 3.01
C PHE A 70 -7.89 12.17 1.95
N CYS A 71 -6.97 11.32 2.38
CA CYS A 71 -5.95 10.74 1.53
C CYS A 71 -6.16 9.26 1.19
N PHE A 72 -7.30 8.65 1.53
CA PHE A 72 -7.63 7.24 1.26
C PHE A 72 -6.46 6.29 1.57
N ASP A 73 -5.87 6.43 2.76
CA ASP A 73 -4.71 5.67 3.25
C ASP A 73 -3.39 5.88 2.46
N TRP A 74 -3.37 6.83 1.53
CA TRP A 74 -2.12 7.23 0.88
C TRP A 74 -1.26 8.02 1.85
N LYS A 75 0.02 7.66 1.93
CA LYS A 75 0.97 8.33 2.82
C LYS A 75 2.27 8.63 2.08
N PRO A 76 2.90 9.81 2.33
CA PRO A 76 4.28 10.01 1.95
C PRO A 76 5.17 9.13 2.83
N LEU A 77 6.25 8.60 2.26
CA LEU A 77 7.26 7.89 3.02
C LEU A 77 8.40 8.85 3.34
N ASP A 78 8.72 8.97 4.62
CA ASP A 78 9.96 9.62 5.04
C ASP A 78 11.12 8.68 4.70
N LEU A 79 12.01 9.15 3.81
CA LEU A 79 13.12 8.34 3.31
C LEU A 79 14.27 8.24 4.32
N ASP A 80 14.37 9.18 5.25
CA ASP A 80 15.46 9.26 6.21
C ASP A 80 15.12 8.55 7.55
N ASP A 81 13.88 8.07 7.68
CA ASP A 81 13.40 7.24 8.78
C ASP A 81 13.64 5.74 8.50
N SER A 82 13.48 4.89 9.54
CA SER A 82 13.62 3.42 9.50
C SER A 82 12.33 2.66 9.78
N THR A 83 11.15 3.29 9.58
CA THR A 83 9.85 2.68 9.89
C THR A 83 9.51 1.41 9.09
N MET A 84 10.16 1.18 7.94
CA MET A 84 9.92 0.02 7.07
C MET A 84 11.04 -1.03 7.14
N VAL A 85 12.10 -0.76 7.89
CA VAL A 85 13.31 -1.59 7.99
C VAL A 85 13.87 -1.58 9.40
N ASP A 86 14.76 -2.52 9.71
CA ASP A 86 15.50 -2.55 10.96
C ASP A 86 16.76 -1.67 10.84
N GLU A 87 17.08 -0.91 11.89
CA GLU A 87 18.32 -0.16 11.95
C GLU A 87 19.56 -1.09 11.81
N PRO A 88 20.61 -0.65 11.12
CA PRO A 88 20.94 0.72 10.70
C PRO A 88 20.41 1.14 9.31
N GLU A 89 19.62 0.31 8.65
CA GLU A 89 19.04 0.64 7.34
C GLU A 89 17.99 1.75 7.45
N THR A 90 17.81 2.49 6.37
CA THR A 90 16.79 3.54 6.26
C THR A 90 15.73 3.15 5.24
N ASN A 91 14.59 3.80 5.29
CA ASN A 91 13.56 3.66 4.25
C ASN A 91 14.13 3.98 2.85
N ARG A 92 15.14 4.87 2.76
CA ARG A 92 15.84 5.21 1.52
C ARG A 92 16.54 3.99 0.92
N ASP A 93 17.21 3.19 1.76
CA ASP A 93 17.93 1.99 1.33
C ASP A 93 16.93 0.93 0.83
N PHE A 94 15.84 0.76 1.55
CA PHE A 94 14.75 -0.13 1.15
C PHE A 94 14.12 0.29 -0.18
N ILE A 95 13.79 1.57 -0.35
CA ILE A 95 13.22 2.09 -1.60
C ILE A 95 14.23 2.05 -2.74
N ALA A 96 15.53 2.23 -2.47
CA ALA A 96 16.58 2.05 -3.47
C ALA A 96 16.65 0.59 -3.95
N MET A 97 16.52 -0.38 -3.05
CA MET A 97 16.45 -1.80 -3.39
C MET A 97 15.23 -2.10 -4.29
N LEU A 98 14.04 -1.59 -3.95
CA LEU A 98 12.83 -1.74 -4.78
C LEU A 98 12.99 -1.06 -6.15
N SER A 99 13.60 0.13 -6.19
CA SER A 99 13.88 0.87 -7.43
C SER A 99 14.84 0.10 -8.35
N ASN A 100 15.91 -0.48 -7.78
CA ASN A 100 16.85 -1.31 -8.51
C ASN A 100 16.16 -2.56 -9.09
N ARG A 101 15.26 -3.19 -8.32
CA ARG A 101 14.49 -4.34 -8.80
C ARG A 101 13.60 -3.96 -10.00
N ALA A 102 12.93 -2.82 -9.90
CA ALA A 102 12.09 -2.29 -10.97
C ALA A 102 12.92 -1.93 -12.22
N LEU A 103 14.07 -1.29 -12.03
CA LEU A 103 14.96 -0.89 -13.11
C LEU A 103 15.59 -2.09 -13.80
N THR A 104 15.98 -3.12 -13.06
CA THR A 104 16.50 -4.39 -13.65
C THR A 104 15.47 -5.02 -14.57
N LYS A 105 14.19 -5.09 -14.14
CA LYS A 105 13.11 -5.59 -14.99
C LYS A 105 12.95 -4.72 -16.23
N HIS A 106 12.94 -3.39 -16.07
CA HIS A 106 12.84 -2.45 -17.19
C HIS A 106 13.99 -2.64 -18.20
N ASN A 107 15.22 -2.78 -17.71
CA ASN A 107 16.39 -2.98 -18.56
C ASN A 107 16.28 -4.28 -19.36
N LEU A 108 15.84 -5.36 -18.73
CA LEU A 108 15.62 -6.65 -19.40
C LEU A 108 14.53 -6.54 -20.49
N ASP A 109 13.41 -5.89 -20.16
CA ASP A 109 12.26 -5.77 -21.05
C ASP A 109 12.55 -4.86 -22.27
N ASN A 110 13.45 -3.87 -22.12
CA ASN A 110 13.74 -2.86 -23.15
C ASN A 110 15.14 -2.95 -23.75
N GLY A 111 15.98 -3.87 -23.29
CA GLY A 111 17.37 -4.01 -23.78
C GLY A 111 18.24 -2.79 -23.43
N THR A 112 18.01 -2.16 -22.27
CA THR A 112 18.76 -1.00 -21.79
C THR A 112 19.71 -1.38 -20.65
N SER A 113 20.65 -0.50 -20.31
CA SER A 113 21.62 -0.68 -19.22
C SER A 113 21.61 0.51 -18.26
N LEU A 114 20.41 1.00 -17.92
CA LEU A 114 20.24 2.13 -17.03
C LEU A 114 20.64 1.77 -15.60
N GLU A 115 21.25 2.72 -14.90
CA GLU A 115 21.68 2.58 -13.51
C GLU A 115 20.85 3.50 -12.62
N LEU A 116 20.57 3.04 -11.38
CA LEU A 116 19.90 3.87 -10.39
C LEU A 116 20.81 5.02 -9.97
N GLY A 117 20.33 6.24 -10.13
CA GLY A 117 21.00 7.43 -9.62
C GLY A 117 20.55 7.73 -8.18
N LYS A 118 19.48 8.50 -8.03
CA LYS A 118 18.99 8.96 -6.72
C LYS A 118 17.49 8.72 -6.57
N VAL A 119 17.08 8.14 -5.44
CA VAL A 119 15.67 8.14 -5.02
C VAL A 119 15.28 9.55 -4.59
N LEU A 120 14.21 10.08 -5.19
CA LEU A 120 13.73 11.44 -4.96
C LEU A 120 12.58 11.46 -3.95
N ARG A 121 11.63 10.54 -4.12
CA ARG A 121 10.40 10.48 -3.34
C ARG A 121 9.77 9.10 -3.44
N ALA A 122 9.12 8.67 -2.38
CA ALA A 122 8.22 7.54 -2.38
C ALA A 122 6.92 7.89 -1.64
N ASN A 123 5.81 7.44 -2.19
CA ASN A 123 4.53 7.39 -1.50
C ASN A 123 4.10 5.93 -1.43
N PHE A 124 3.29 5.59 -0.45
CA PHE A 124 2.78 4.23 -0.34
C PHE A 124 1.29 4.21 -0.04
N HIS A 125 0.68 3.09 -0.35
CA HIS A 125 -0.73 2.82 -0.13
C HIS A 125 -0.88 1.37 0.32
N PRO A 126 -1.57 1.10 1.45
CA PRO A 126 -1.96 -0.25 1.84
C PRO A 126 -2.84 -0.88 0.76
N SER A 127 -2.52 -2.11 0.41
CA SER A 127 -3.28 -2.90 -0.56
C SER A 127 -3.25 -4.37 -0.10
N ALA A 128 -3.38 -5.36 -0.98
CA ALA A 128 -2.91 -6.70 -0.64
C ALA A 128 -1.38 -6.67 -0.53
N GLY A 129 -0.85 -6.32 0.65
CA GLY A 129 0.51 -5.87 0.89
C GLY A 129 0.62 -4.33 0.85
N ILE A 130 1.77 -3.80 0.49
CA ILE A 130 2.03 -2.36 0.36
C ILE A 130 2.43 -2.05 -1.08
N THR A 131 1.74 -1.10 -1.71
CA THR A 131 2.13 -0.59 -3.03
C THR A 131 2.90 0.71 -2.87
N PHE A 132 4.13 0.73 -3.39
CA PHE A 132 4.99 1.91 -3.42
C PHE A 132 4.96 2.58 -4.79
N TYR A 133 4.88 3.91 -4.78
CA TYR A 133 4.95 4.79 -5.94
C TYR A 133 6.23 5.61 -5.83
N ILE A 134 7.25 5.19 -6.56
CA ILE A 134 8.62 5.66 -6.40
C ILE A 134 9.00 6.56 -7.56
N SER A 135 9.52 7.75 -7.24
CA SER A 135 10.14 8.66 -8.20
C SER A 135 11.65 8.69 -7.96
N PHE A 136 12.43 8.46 -8.99
CA PHE A 136 13.89 8.38 -8.90
C PHE A 136 14.57 8.89 -10.18
N GLN A 137 15.86 9.09 -10.13
CA GLN A 137 16.69 9.40 -11.28
C GLN A 137 17.46 8.17 -11.74
N VAL A 138 17.66 8.06 -13.04
CA VAL A 138 18.54 7.05 -13.64
C VAL A 138 19.65 7.70 -14.40
N ASN A 139 20.79 7.03 -14.45
CA ASN A 139 21.92 7.33 -15.31
C ASN A 139 21.93 6.38 -16.49
N ASP A 140 22.24 6.88 -17.65
CA ASP A 140 22.45 6.09 -18.85
C ASP A 140 23.94 6.06 -19.15
N PRO A 141 24.65 4.93 -18.93
CA PRO A 141 26.09 4.85 -19.17
C PRO A 141 26.47 5.04 -20.64
N SER A 142 25.53 4.88 -21.56
CA SER A 142 25.74 5.09 -22.99
C SER A 142 25.58 6.55 -23.42
N ASP A 143 25.01 7.41 -22.55
CA ASP A 143 24.80 8.82 -22.83
C ASP A 143 26.09 9.61 -22.55
N ALA A 144 26.73 10.10 -23.60
CA ALA A 144 27.97 10.88 -23.52
C ALA A 144 27.82 12.17 -22.66
N ASN A 145 26.60 12.65 -22.47
CA ASN A 145 26.31 13.85 -21.68
C ASN A 145 26.09 13.55 -20.20
N CYS A 146 26.08 12.29 -19.78
CA CYS A 146 25.84 11.86 -18.40
C CYS A 146 24.59 12.50 -17.77
N GLN A 147 23.55 12.77 -18.57
CA GLN A 147 22.34 13.40 -18.07
C GLN A 147 21.48 12.42 -17.28
N THR A 148 21.12 12.78 -16.07
CA THR A 148 20.16 12.01 -15.29
C THR A 148 18.74 12.16 -15.85
N LYS A 149 18.03 11.06 -16.01
CA LYS A 149 16.65 11.04 -16.52
C LYS A 149 15.68 10.70 -15.38
N PRO A 150 14.56 11.43 -15.24
CA PRO A 150 13.56 11.11 -14.21
C PRO A 150 12.74 9.87 -14.60
N TYR A 151 12.62 8.94 -13.67
CA TYR A 151 11.86 7.69 -13.80
C TYR A 151 10.83 7.54 -12.68
N ARG A 152 9.85 6.67 -12.91
CA ARG A 152 8.83 6.28 -11.94
C ARG A 152 8.65 4.77 -11.96
N ALA A 153 8.52 4.18 -10.78
CA ALA A 153 8.16 2.77 -10.63
C ALA A 153 7.00 2.60 -9.66
N MET A 154 6.13 1.65 -9.98
CA MET A 154 5.09 1.16 -9.08
C MET A 154 5.45 -0.29 -8.73
N VAL A 155 5.69 -0.51 -7.44
CA VAL A 155 6.15 -1.78 -6.89
C VAL A 155 5.22 -2.19 -5.76
N ARG A 156 4.70 -3.41 -5.80
CA ARG A 156 3.94 -4.02 -4.71
C ARG A 156 4.88 -4.92 -3.91
N TYR A 157 4.93 -4.68 -2.62
CA TYR A 157 5.67 -5.48 -1.65
C TYR A 157 4.70 -6.32 -0.83
N LEU A 158 4.89 -7.62 -0.89
CA LEU A 158 4.26 -8.62 -0.03
C LEU A 158 5.37 -9.24 0.81
N ALA A 159 5.08 -9.70 2.02
CA ALA A 159 6.10 -10.34 2.87
C ALA A 159 6.76 -11.51 2.10
N GLY A 160 8.02 -11.30 1.66
CA GLY A 160 8.80 -12.28 0.91
C GLY A 160 8.65 -12.22 -0.63
N ASP A 161 7.79 -11.35 -1.18
CA ASP A 161 7.62 -11.21 -2.63
C ASP A 161 7.61 -9.74 -3.08
N ILE A 162 8.20 -9.47 -4.23
CA ILE A 162 8.28 -8.12 -4.82
C ILE A 162 7.75 -8.18 -6.25
N GLU A 163 6.58 -7.58 -6.46
CA GLU A 163 5.97 -7.49 -7.77
C GLU A 163 6.16 -6.08 -8.37
N VAL A 164 6.88 -6.02 -9.50
CA VAL A 164 7.04 -4.78 -10.25
C VAL A 164 5.90 -4.64 -11.25
N SER A 165 4.98 -3.72 -10.98
CA SER A 165 3.84 -3.43 -11.85
C SER A 165 4.21 -2.51 -13.00
N SER A 166 5.10 -1.54 -12.79
CA SER A 166 5.60 -0.67 -13.86
C SER A 166 6.93 -0.02 -13.49
N CYS A 167 7.76 0.24 -14.52
CA CYS A 167 8.93 1.12 -14.44
C CYS A 167 9.07 1.83 -15.78
N LYS A 168 9.05 3.16 -15.79
CA LYS A 168 9.05 3.96 -17.02
C LYS A 168 9.54 5.39 -16.80
N PRO A 169 10.01 6.09 -17.84
CA PRO A 169 10.33 7.52 -17.77
C PRO A 169 9.14 8.33 -17.23
N LYS A 170 9.47 9.38 -16.45
CA LYS A 170 8.47 10.35 -16.04
C LYS A 170 7.96 11.10 -17.28
N PRO A 171 6.63 11.22 -17.50
CA PRO A 171 6.10 12.03 -18.58
C PRO A 171 6.60 13.49 -18.49
N SER A 172 6.97 14.06 -19.60
CA SER A 172 7.23 15.51 -19.69
C SER A 172 5.93 16.26 -19.43
N SER A 173 5.95 17.23 -18.54
CA SER A 173 4.83 18.13 -18.23
C SER A 173 4.67 19.15 -19.34
#